data_a6898158a7b8b27c87b6713d5a34272c
#
_entry.id   a6898158a7b8b27c87b6713d5a34272c
#
_cell.length_a   1.000
_cell.length_b   1.000
_cell.length_c   1.000
_cell.angle_alpha   90.00
_cell.angle_beta   90.00
_cell.angle_gamma   90.00
#
_symmetry.space_group_name_H-M   'P 1'
#
loop_
_entity.id
_entity.type
_entity.pdbx_description
1 polymer ?
#
loop_
_entity_poly.entity_id
_entity_poly.type
_entity_poly.pdbx_seq_one_letter_code
_entity_poly.pdbx_strand_id
1 'polypeptide(L)'
;MSKPYVVGIDIGGTNTVFGIVDARGSILATGSIKTQKYTEITDYVNALHEELSRLLAQENVTDQIAGIGIGAPNGNYFNGTIEFAPNLPWKGVIPLAQMVREKFNIPVTITNDANAAAIGEMTYGVARGVKDFIMITLGTGVGSGIVINGQMVYGHDGFAGELGHVIVRRGNGRLCGCGRTGCLEAYTSATGVARTAREFLELRNDESTLRQLPIQEITSKDVYDAAVSGDKLSQEIFEYTGTILGEAFADFIAFSSPKMIVLFGGLAKSGELIMRPIREAMEKNLLAIYKGKVKLVLSELKESDAAVLGASALGWEAS
;
A
#
# COMPACT_ATOMS: atom_id res chain seq x y z
N MET A 1 -27.81 11.38 17.96
CA MET A 1 -26.44 11.79 18.28
C MET A 1 -25.54 11.20 17.22
N SER A 2 -24.56 11.94 16.71
CA SER A 2 -23.60 11.39 15.75
C SER A 2 -22.73 10.34 16.46
N LYS A 3 -22.54 9.19 15.84
CA LYS A 3 -21.67 8.13 16.38
C LYS A 3 -20.21 8.57 16.22
N PRO A 4 -19.41 8.59 17.32
CA PRO A 4 -18.08 9.24 17.31
C PRO A 4 -16.94 8.36 16.78
N TYR A 5 -17.20 7.08 16.50
CA TYR A 5 -16.19 6.11 16.10
C TYR A 5 -16.54 5.40 14.80
N VAL A 6 -15.51 4.94 14.13
CA VAL A 6 -15.55 3.98 13.03
C VAL A 6 -14.60 2.83 13.30
N VAL A 7 -14.78 1.73 12.60
CA VAL A 7 -13.84 0.61 12.61
C VAL A 7 -13.08 0.58 11.29
N GLY A 8 -11.76 0.47 11.37
CA GLY A 8 -10.89 0.16 10.24
C GLY A 8 -10.44 -1.29 10.32
N ILE A 9 -10.52 -2.01 9.20
CA ILE A 9 -10.08 -3.41 9.07
C ILE A 9 -9.11 -3.48 7.88
N ASP A 10 -7.89 -3.92 8.13
CA ASP A 10 -6.89 -4.19 7.10
C ASP A 10 -6.68 -5.71 6.97
N ILE A 11 -6.99 -6.24 5.80
CA ILE A 11 -6.91 -7.68 5.51
C ILE A 11 -5.65 -7.97 4.73
N GLY A 12 -4.62 -8.42 5.41
CA GLY A 12 -3.41 -8.95 4.78
C GLY A 12 -3.48 -10.46 4.55
N GLY A 13 -2.57 -10.97 3.72
CA GLY A 13 -2.48 -12.42 3.42
C GLY A 13 -2.21 -13.29 4.65
N THR A 14 -1.49 -12.79 5.65
CA THR A 14 -1.14 -13.54 6.87
C THR A 14 -2.02 -13.17 8.06
N ASN A 15 -2.22 -11.87 8.28
CA ASN A 15 -2.96 -11.33 9.42
C ASN A 15 -4.01 -10.34 8.91
N THR A 16 -5.11 -10.27 9.65
CA THR A 16 -6.06 -9.15 9.60
C THR A 16 -5.90 -8.34 10.87
N VAL A 17 -5.71 -7.04 10.73
CA VAL A 17 -5.65 -6.08 11.84
C VAL A 17 -6.89 -5.19 11.79
N PHE A 18 -7.44 -4.86 12.93
CA PHE A 18 -8.59 -3.95 13.01
C PHE A 18 -8.45 -3.02 14.21
N GLY A 19 -9.12 -1.88 14.14
CA GLY A 19 -9.09 -0.91 15.21
C GLY A 19 -10.30 0.01 15.23
N ILE A 20 -10.57 0.58 16.40
CA ILE A 20 -11.61 1.57 16.67
C ILE A 20 -10.95 2.94 16.61
N VAL A 21 -11.46 3.82 15.76
CA VAL A 21 -10.82 5.11 15.43
C VAL A 21 -11.84 6.24 15.56
N ASP A 22 -11.43 7.35 16.19
CA ASP A 22 -12.23 8.57 16.27
C ASP A 22 -12.08 9.45 15.01
N ALA A 23 -12.87 10.51 14.91
CA ALA A 23 -12.84 11.45 13.79
C ALA A 23 -11.51 12.23 13.63
N ARG A 24 -10.62 12.19 14.64
CA ARG A 24 -9.30 12.82 14.59
C ARG A 24 -8.21 11.87 14.17
N GLY A 25 -8.53 10.57 13.99
CA GLY A 25 -7.57 9.53 13.71
C GLY A 25 -6.89 8.95 14.96
N SER A 26 -7.45 9.21 16.16
CA SER A 26 -6.95 8.58 17.38
C SER A 26 -7.48 7.15 17.47
N ILE A 27 -6.59 6.20 17.57
CA ILE A 27 -6.93 4.78 17.72
C ILE A 27 -7.22 4.52 19.20
N LEU A 28 -8.47 4.14 19.50
CA LEU A 28 -8.90 3.80 20.85
C LEU A 28 -8.38 2.41 21.25
N ALA A 29 -8.54 1.43 20.39
CA ALA A 29 -8.10 0.05 20.61
C ALA A 29 -7.86 -0.67 19.28
N THR A 30 -7.01 -1.69 19.30
CA THR A 30 -6.72 -2.55 18.15
C THR A 30 -6.83 -4.02 18.50
N GLY A 31 -7.10 -4.84 17.49
CA GLY A 31 -7.09 -6.29 17.59
C GLY A 31 -6.60 -6.92 16.29
N SER A 32 -6.36 -8.21 16.32
CA SER A 32 -5.95 -8.94 15.13
C SER A 32 -6.38 -10.39 15.15
N ILE A 33 -6.59 -10.96 13.96
CA ILE A 33 -6.76 -12.40 13.76
C ILE A 33 -5.80 -12.89 12.66
N LYS A 34 -5.55 -14.20 12.64
CA LYS A 34 -4.73 -14.83 11.60
C LYS A 34 -5.60 -15.12 10.38
N THR A 35 -5.40 -14.38 9.26
CA THR A 35 -6.15 -14.58 8.02
C THR A 35 -6.01 -16.02 7.49
N GLN A 36 -4.79 -16.53 7.46
CA GLN A 36 -4.48 -17.87 6.91
C GLN A 36 -5.05 -19.03 7.72
N LYS A 37 -5.52 -18.80 8.94
CA LYS A 37 -6.11 -19.86 9.78
C LYS A 37 -7.43 -20.36 9.22
N TYR A 38 -8.12 -19.54 8.42
CA TYR A 38 -9.49 -19.79 7.98
C TYR A 38 -9.52 -20.07 6.48
N THR A 39 -9.74 -21.31 6.10
CA THR A 39 -9.89 -21.74 4.69
C THR A 39 -11.25 -21.38 4.11
N GLU A 40 -12.28 -21.32 4.98
CA GLU A 40 -13.64 -20.92 4.61
C GLU A 40 -13.90 -19.47 5.02
N ILE A 41 -14.46 -18.70 4.08
CA ILE A 41 -14.75 -17.26 4.33
C ILE A 41 -15.77 -17.06 5.46
N THR A 42 -16.72 -17.95 5.60
CA THR A 42 -17.73 -17.90 6.67
C THR A 42 -17.10 -18.04 8.05
N ASP A 43 -16.14 -18.91 8.22
CA ASP A 43 -15.40 -19.11 9.47
C ASP A 43 -14.55 -17.88 9.81
N TYR A 44 -13.92 -17.30 8.78
CA TYR A 44 -13.17 -16.04 8.93
C TYR A 44 -14.07 -14.90 9.40
N VAL A 45 -15.23 -14.69 8.75
CA VAL A 45 -16.17 -13.63 9.11
C VAL A 45 -16.74 -13.84 10.51
N ASN A 46 -17.00 -15.09 10.91
CA ASN A 46 -17.44 -15.41 12.28
C ASN A 46 -16.35 -15.06 13.32
N ALA A 47 -15.11 -15.44 13.08
CA ALA A 47 -13.99 -15.13 13.96
C ALA A 47 -13.73 -13.62 14.04
N LEU A 48 -13.79 -12.91 12.91
CA LEU A 48 -13.69 -11.45 12.88
C LEU A 48 -14.81 -10.80 13.70
N HIS A 49 -16.04 -11.28 13.54
CA HIS A 49 -17.18 -10.79 14.29
C HIS A 49 -17.00 -11.01 15.81
N GLU A 50 -16.58 -12.19 16.23
CA GLU A 50 -16.36 -12.52 17.63
C GLU A 50 -15.29 -11.61 18.27
N GLU A 51 -14.10 -11.50 17.64
CA GLU A 51 -13.00 -10.71 18.19
C GLU A 51 -13.26 -9.21 18.17
N LEU A 52 -13.86 -8.70 17.08
CA LEU A 52 -14.20 -7.28 17.01
C LEU A 52 -15.33 -6.93 17.97
N SER A 53 -16.36 -7.77 18.10
CA SER A 53 -17.45 -7.54 19.10
C SER A 53 -16.93 -7.54 20.52
N ARG A 54 -15.96 -8.41 20.83
CA ARG A 54 -15.30 -8.44 22.13
C ARG A 54 -14.55 -7.12 22.37
N LEU A 55 -13.81 -6.62 21.37
CA LEU A 55 -13.08 -5.35 21.48
C LEU A 55 -14.03 -4.16 21.68
N LEU A 56 -15.13 -4.10 20.92
CA LEU A 56 -16.15 -3.06 21.05
C LEU A 56 -16.82 -3.04 22.42
N ALA A 57 -17.08 -4.23 22.99
CA ALA A 57 -17.67 -4.37 24.32
C ALA A 57 -16.68 -3.97 25.43
N GLN A 58 -15.39 -4.32 25.30
CA GLN A 58 -14.35 -3.93 26.26
C GLN A 58 -14.18 -2.40 26.35
N GLU A 59 -14.31 -1.72 25.22
CA GLU A 59 -14.21 -0.26 25.15
C GLU A 59 -15.55 0.47 25.40
N ASN A 60 -16.65 -0.28 25.61
CA ASN A 60 -18.00 0.25 25.85
C ASN A 60 -18.52 1.14 24.69
N VAL A 61 -18.20 0.80 23.43
CA VAL A 61 -18.55 1.60 22.23
C VAL A 61 -19.39 0.85 21.21
N THR A 62 -19.96 -0.29 21.55
CA THR A 62 -20.73 -1.16 20.61
C THR A 62 -21.77 -0.39 19.81
N ASP A 63 -22.55 0.49 20.43
CA ASP A 63 -23.60 1.27 19.77
C ASP A 63 -23.11 2.61 19.19
N GLN A 64 -21.81 2.88 19.28
CA GLN A 64 -21.21 4.15 18.92
C GLN A 64 -20.43 4.12 17.59
N ILE A 65 -20.52 3.01 16.85
CA ILE A 65 -19.79 2.83 15.58
C ILE A 65 -20.66 3.32 14.42
N ALA A 66 -20.17 4.33 13.69
CA ALA A 66 -20.86 4.92 12.54
C ALA A 66 -20.75 4.04 11.29
N GLY A 67 -19.57 3.47 11.04
CA GLY A 67 -19.30 2.65 9.85
C GLY A 67 -18.07 1.77 10.03
N ILE A 68 -17.94 0.80 9.14
CA ILE A 68 -16.77 -0.09 9.04
C ILE A 68 -16.16 0.11 7.67
N GLY A 69 -14.86 0.43 7.65
CA GLY A 69 -14.07 0.47 6.42
C GLY A 69 -13.12 -0.72 6.36
N ILE A 70 -12.95 -1.30 5.17
CA ILE A 70 -12.11 -2.46 4.93
C ILE A 70 -11.11 -2.15 3.81
N GLY A 71 -9.80 -2.30 4.10
CA GLY A 71 -8.75 -2.40 3.11
C GLY A 71 -8.41 -3.88 2.88
N ALA A 72 -8.39 -4.33 1.63
CA ALA A 72 -8.12 -5.74 1.32
C ALA A 72 -7.48 -5.89 -0.06
N PRO A 73 -6.62 -6.91 -0.28
CA PRO A 73 -6.12 -7.22 -1.62
C PRO A 73 -7.28 -7.40 -2.60
N ASN A 74 -7.21 -6.73 -3.75
CA ASN A 74 -8.26 -6.75 -4.78
C ASN A 74 -9.68 -6.40 -4.25
N GLY A 75 -9.77 -5.55 -3.23
CA GLY A 75 -11.04 -5.03 -2.74
C GLY A 75 -11.70 -4.11 -3.77
N ASN A 76 -12.94 -4.41 -4.15
CA ASN A 76 -13.72 -3.63 -5.12
C ASN A 76 -14.72 -2.73 -4.38
N TYR A 77 -14.56 -1.43 -4.56
CA TYR A 77 -15.36 -0.41 -3.88
C TYR A 77 -16.84 -0.45 -4.30
N PHE A 78 -17.12 -0.67 -5.59
CA PHE A 78 -18.48 -0.62 -6.13
C PHE A 78 -19.32 -1.84 -5.75
N ASN A 79 -18.70 -3.02 -5.79
CA ASN A 79 -19.40 -4.29 -5.57
C ASN A 79 -19.37 -4.74 -4.11
N GLY A 80 -18.49 -4.17 -3.29
CA GLY A 80 -18.30 -4.61 -1.90
C GLY A 80 -17.63 -5.98 -1.79
N THR A 81 -16.84 -6.36 -2.80
CA THR A 81 -16.26 -7.70 -2.96
C THR A 81 -14.74 -7.69 -2.83
N ILE A 82 -14.17 -8.88 -2.55
CA ILE A 82 -12.77 -9.19 -2.87
C ILE A 82 -12.78 -10.07 -4.12
N GLU A 83 -11.99 -9.72 -5.14
CA GLU A 83 -12.03 -10.39 -6.43
C GLU A 83 -10.67 -11.02 -6.79
N PHE A 84 -10.63 -12.36 -6.84
CA PHE A 84 -9.46 -13.13 -7.29
C PHE A 84 -8.14 -12.76 -6.59
N ALA A 85 -8.16 -12.40 -5.31
CA ALA A 85 -6.97 -12.03 -4.55
C ALA A 85 -5.99 -13.22 -4.45
N PRO A 86 -4.76 -13.10 -4.97
CA PRO A 86 -3.82 -14.22 -5.04
C PRO A 86 -3.30 -14.62 -3.66
N ASN A 87 -3.20 -13.67 -2.74
CA ASN A 87 -2.56 -13.82 -1.42
C ASN A 87 -3.54 -14.24 -0.32
N LEU A 88 -4.84 -14.38 -0.63
CA LEU A 88 -5.86 -14.79 0.32
C LEU A 88 -6.22 -16.26 0.14
N PRO A 89 -6.65 -16.96 1.22
CA PRO A 89 -7.06 -18.36 1.14
C PRO A 89 -8.28 -18.56 0.24
N TRP A 90 -9.19 -17.60 0.22
CA TRP A 90 -10.46 -17.65 -0.51
C TRP A 90 -10.26 -17.27 -1.97
N LYS A 91 -10.94 -18.00 -2.87
CA LYS A 91 -10.83 -17.79 -4.32
C LYS A 91 -12.14 -17.30 -4.93
N GLY A 92 -12.03 -16.68 -6.10
CA GLY A 92 -13.20 -16.15 -6.82
C GLY A 92 -13.62 -14.78 -6.33
N VAL A 93 -14.91 -14.52 -6.37
CA VAL A 93 -15.54 -13.25 -5.97
C VAL A 93 -16.23 -13.44 -4.63
N ILE A 94 -15.78 -12.73 -3.61
CA ILE A 94 -16.23 -12.84 -2.21
C ILE A 94 -17.01 -11.59 -1.83
N PRO A 95 -18.31 -11.65 -1.51
CA PRO A 95 -19.12 -10.48 -1.14
C PRO A 95 -18.88 -10.05 0.32
N LEU A 96 -17.63 -9.72 0.65
CA LEU A 96 -17.20 -9.55 2.03
C LEU A 96 -17.91 -8.40 2.75
N ALA A 97 -18.10 -7.25 2.08
CA ALA A 97 -18.78 -6.11 2.71
C ALA A 97 -20.21 -6.47 3.13
N GLN A 98 -20.93 -7.25 2.30
CA GLN A 98 -22.26 -7.75 2.64
C GLN A 98 -22.21 -8.70 3.84
N MET A 99 -21.30 -9.68 3.83
CA MET A 99 -21.17 -10.67 4.92
C MET A 99 -20.85 -10.00 6.26
N VAL A 100 -19.97 -8.99 6.27
CA VAL A 100 -19.64 -8.22 7.49
C VAL A 100 -20.82 -7.35 7.92
N ARG A 101 -21.50 -6.69 6.98
CA ARG A 101 -22.70 -5.88 7.26
C ARG A 101 -23.81 -6.70 7.91
N GLU A 102 -24.06 -7.92 7.43
CA GLU A 102 -25.06 -8.83 8.00
C GLU A 102 -24.76 -9.23 9.45
N LYS A 103 -23.48 -9.33 9.80
CA LYS A 103 -23.06 -9.67 11.17
C LYS A 103 -23.16 -8.50 12.15
N PHE A 104 -22.78 -7.30 11.72
CA PHE A 104 -22.69 -6.13 12.62
C PHE A 104 -23.90 -5.20 12.54
N ASN A 105 -24.72 -5.29 11.50
CA ASN A 105 -25.80 -4.35 11.19
C ASN A 105 -25.32 -2.88 11.17
N ILE A 106 -24.11 -2.66 10.63
CA ILE A 106 -23.43 -1.36 10.49
C ILE A 106 -23.07 -1.19 9.01
N PRO A 107 -23.13 0.03 8.43
CA PRO A 107 -22.64 0.28 7.06
C PRO A 107 -21.20 -0.17 6.89
N VAL A 108 -20.89 -0.81 5.75
CA VAL A 108 -19.56 -1.35 5.44
C VAL A 108 -19.14 -0.93 4.05
N THR A 109 -17.92 -0.39 3.92
CA THR A 109 -17.28 -0.05 2.65
C THR A 109 -15.94 -0.78 2.55
N ILE A 110 -15.60 -1.27 1.37
CA ILE A 110 -14.34 -1.96 1.09
C ILE A 110 -13.63 -1.32 -0.11
N THR A 111 -12.32 -1.32 -0.08
CA THR A 111 -11.47 -1.00 -1.24
C THR A 111 -10.16 -1.79 -1.17
N ASN A 112 -9.26 -1.62 -2.15
CA ASN A 112 -7.94 -2.21 -2.04
C ASN A 112 -7.09 -1.49 -0.97
N ASP A 113 -6.04 -2.15 -0.50
CA ASP A 113 -5.16 -1.69 0.57
C ASP A 113 -4.44 -0.38 0.21
N ALA A 114 -4.00 -0.20 -1.03
CA ALA A 114 -3.33 1.04 -1.46
C ALA A 114 -4.29 2.22 -1.59
N ASN A 115 -5.53 2.00 -2.05
CA ASN A 115 -6.58 3.02 -2.02
C ASN A 115 -6.94 3.41 -0.58
N ALA A 116 -7.07 2.43 0.31
CA ALA A 116 -7.30 2.69 1.73
C ALA A 116 -6.16 3.55 2.32
N ALA A 117 -4.89 3.24 2.01
CA ALA A 117 -3.75 4.04 2.42
C ALA A 117 -3.83 5.49 1.89
N ALA A 118 -4.23 5.68 0.63
CA ALA A 118 -4.40 7.02 0.04
C ALA A 118 -5.51 7.82 0.73
N ILE A 119 -6.65 7.19 1.04
CA ILE A 119 -7.74 7.82 1.79
C ILE A 119 -7.29 8.17 3.21
N GLY A 120 -6.51 7.30 3.84
CA GLY A 120 -5.89 7.56 5.15
C GLY A 120 -4.98 8.79 5.15
N GLU A 121 -4.12 8.93 4.13
CA GLU A 121 -3.26 10.11 3.96
C GLU A 121 -4.07 11.39 3.70
N MET A 122 -5.14 11.30 2.94
CA MET A 122 -6.03 12.43 2.69
C MET A 122 -6.78 12.87 3.95
N THR A 123 -7.13 11.93 4.82
CA THR A 123 -7.93 12.17 6.01
C THR A 123 -7.08 12.56 7.22
N TYR A 124 -5.97 11.85 7.46
CA TYR A 124 -5.18 11.96 8.69
C TYR A 124 -3.71 12.30 8.47
N GLY A 125 -3.18 12.13 7.24
CA GLY A 125 -1.75 12.20 6.95
C GLY A 125 -1.32 13.47 6.23
N VAL A 126 -0.17 13.38 5.55
CA VAL A 126 0.53 14.50 4.87
C VAL A 126 -0.26 15.08 3.69
N ALA A 127 -1.19 14.31 3.12
CA ALA A 127 -2.05 14.77 2.03
C ALA A 127 -3.34 15.47 2.51
N ARG A 128 -3.49 15.72 3.80
CA ARG A 128 -4.66 16.41 4.34
C ARG A 128 -4.83 17.79 3.71
N GLY A 129 -6.03 18.03 3.13
CA GLY A 129 -6.35 19.26 2.39
C GLY A 129 -5.75 19.35 0.98
N VAL A 130 -5.08 18.31 0.50
CA VAL A 130 -4.60 18.19 -0.87
C VAL A 130 -5.62 17.41 -1.68
N LYS A 131 -6.04 18.00 -2.82
CA LYS A 131 -7.11 17.41 -3.65
C LYS A 131 -6.58 16.52 -4.78
N ASP A 132 -5.32 16.69 -5.16
CA ASP A 132 -4.73 16.02 -6.32
C ASP A 132 -3.37 15.46 -5.91
N PHE A 133 -3.30 14.15 -5.70
CA PHE A 133 -2.06 13.47 -5.34
C PHE A 133 -2.10 11.99 -5.74
N ILE A 134 -0.92 11.40 -5.77
CA ILE A 134 -0.75 9.96 -5.96
C ILE A 134 -0.11 9.39 -4.69
N MET A 135 -0.69 8.36 -4.14
CA MET A 135 -0.08 7.51 -3.11
C MET A 135 0.63 6.34 -3.77
N ILE A 136 1.86 6.07 -3.35
CA ILE A 136 2.63 4.89 -3.78
C ILE A 136 3.08 4.13 -2.54
N THR A 137 2.69 2.88 -2.44
CA THR A 137 3.13 1.99 -1.38
C THR A 137 4.28 1.10 -1.88
N LEU A 138 5.41 1.14 -1.20
CA LEU A 138 6.64 0.42 -1.52
C LEU A 138 6.90 -0.67 -0.45
N GLY A 139 6.26 -1.81 -0.62
CA GLY A 139 6.36 -2.98 0.25
C GLY A 139 6.88 -4.21 -0.50
N THR A 140 6.33 -5.38 -0.20
CA THR A 140 6.58 -6.63 -0.94
C THR A 140 6.25 -6.46 -2.43
N GLY A 141 5.18 -5.71 -2.73
CA GLY A 141 4.81 -5.22 -4.05
C GLY A 141 4.87 -3.69 -4.15
N VAL A 142 4.29 -3.15 -5.22
CA VAL A 142 4.07 -1.72 -5.43
C VAL A 142 2.57 -1.46 -5.63
N GLY A 143 1.94 -0.90 -4.62
CA GLY A 143 0.55 -0.45 -4.71
C GLY A 143 0.45 1.05 -4.96
N SER A 144 -0.73 1.50 -5.37
CA SER A 144 -0.98 2.93 -5.58
C SER A 144 -2.45 3.29 -5.45
N GLY A 145 -2.69 4.55 -5.06
CA GLY A 145 -4.00 5.18 -5.07
C GLY A 145 -3.90 6.56 -5.71
N ILE A 146 -4.84 6.91 -6.56
CA ILE A 146 -4.88 8.18 -7.28
C ILE A 146 -6.05 9.00 -6.77
N VAL A 147 -5.79 10.21 -6.29
CA VAL A 147 -6.83 11.15 -5.84
C VAL A 147 -6.84 12.34 -6.78
N ILE A 148 -8.03 12.67 -7.31
CA ILE A 148 -8.28 13.81 -8.21
C ILE A 148 -9.49 14.58 -7.70
N ASN A 149 -9.35 15.90 -7.55
CA ASN A 149 -10.40 16.78 -7.00
C ASN A 149 -10.88 16.35 -5.59
N GLY A 150 -10.02 15.71 -4.80
CA GLY A 150 -10.36 15.22 -3.47
C GLY A 150 -11.16 13.92 -3.46
N GLN A 151 -11.24 13.23 -4.59
CA GLN A 151 -11.95 11.96 -4.74
C GLN A 151 -11.00 10.86 -5.21
N MET A 152 -11.14 9.68 -4.64
CA MET A 152 -10.42 8.49 -5.07
C MET A 152 -10.84 8.08 -6.48
N VAL A 153 -9.88 7.80 -7.35
CA VAL A 153 -10.11 7.30 -8.70
C VAL A 153 -10.24 5.79 -8.65
N TYR A 154 -11.47 5.31 -8.68
CA TYR A 154 -11.76 3.86 -8.72
C TYR A 154 -11.83 3.31 -10.14
N GLY A 155 -12.02 4.18 -11.16
CA GLY A 155 -12.26 3.75 -12.55
C GLY A 155 -13.69 3.26 -12.77
N HIS A 156 -13.88 2.58 -13.91
CA HIS A 156 -15.20 2.08 -14.31
C HIS A 156 -15.62 0.84 -13.50
N ASP A 157 -14.67 -0.02 -13.19
CA ASP A 157 -14.87 -1.35 -12.60
C ASP A 157 -14.30 -1.50 -11.17
N GLY A 158 -13.73 -0.43 -10.60
CA GLY A 158 -13.18 -0.42 -9.25
C GLY A 158 -11.68 -0.73 -9.15
N PHE A 159 -10.98 -0.95 -10.27
CA PHE A 159 -9.58 -1.38 -10.30
C PHE A 159 -8.61 -0.36 -10.91
N ALA A 160 -8.97 0.92 -10.98
CA ALA A 160 -8.03 1.95 -11.43
C ALA A 160 -6.88 2.12 -10.41
N GLY A 161 -5.75 2.58 -10.91
CA GLY A 161 -4.62 2.91 -10.05
C GLY A 161 -3.60 1.78 -9.88
N GLU A 162 -3.61 0.75 -10.71
CA GLU A 162 -2.63 -0.36 -10.69
C GLU A 162 -1.26 0.07 -11.26
N LEU A 163 -0.68 1.18 -10.72
CA LEU A 163 0.54 1.78 -11.26
C LEU A 163 1.79 0.90 -11.08
N GLY A 164 1.81 0.02 -10.08
CA GLY A 164 2.87 -0.98 -9.91
C GLY A 164 2.99 -1.94 -11.10
N HIS A 165 1.91 -2.10 -11.86
CA HIS A 165 1.86 -2.97 -13.03
C HIS A 165 2.00 -2.26 -14.37
N VAL A 166 2.31 -0.96 -14.39
CA VAL A 166 2.74 -0.25 -15.60
C VAL A 166 4.05 -0.84 -16.11
N ILE A 167 4.13 -1.09 -17.43
CA ILE A 167 5.32 -1.71 -18.02
C ILE A 167 6.38 -0.64 -18.26
N VAL A 168 7.43 -0.66 -17.45
CA VAL A 168 8.59 0.26 -17.51
C VAL A 168 9.75 -0.32 -18.32
N ARG A 169 9.79 -1.63 -18.53
CA ARG A 169 10.80 -2.31 -19.36
C ARG A 169 10.10 -3.23 -20.34
N ARG A 170 10.02 -2.79 -21.61
CA ARG A 170 9.42 -3.58 -22.72
C ARG A 170 10.46 -4.55 -23.28
N GLY A 171 10.00 -5.60 -23.93
CA GLY A 171 10.88 -6.64 -24.49
C GLY A 171 11.36 -7.61 -23.42
N ASN A 172 12.64 -7.59 -23.08
CA ASN A 172 13.27 -8.51 -22.11
C ASN A 172 13.11 -8.09 -20.66
N GLY A 173 11.93 -7.59 -20.27
CA GLY A 173 11.63 -7.21 -18.89
C GLY A 173 11.55 -8.41 -17.94
N ARG A 174 11.72 -8.14 -16.64
CA ARG A 174 11.57 -9.14 -15.58
C ARG A 174 10.12 -9.65 -15.51
N LEU A 175 9.97 -10.97 -15.29
CA LEU A 175 8.66 -11.55 -14.98
C LEU A 175 8.17 -10.97 -13.64
N CYS A 176 6.93 -10.47 -13.63
CA CYS A 176 6.21 -9.98 -12.47
C CYS A 176 5.30 -11.06 -11.90
N GLY A 177 4.98 -10.99 -10.60
CA GLY A 177 4.03 -11.89 -9.94
C GLY A 177 2.62 -11.92 -10.56
N CYS A 178 2.24 -10.83 -11.28
CA CYS A 178 0.98 -10.78 -12.02
C CYS A 178 0.97 -11.57 -13.34
N GLY A 179 2.07 -12.25 -13.70
CA GLY A 179 2.24 -13.02 -14.94
C GLY A 179 2.70 -12.19 -16.15
N ARG A 180 2.76 -10.85 -16.05
CA ARG A 180 3.28 -9.96 -17.12
C ARG A 180 4.78 -9.75 -16.96
N THR A 181 5.44 -9.24 -17.99
CA THR A 181 6.86 -8.89 -17.95
C THR A 181 7.06 -7.39 -18.00
N GLY A 182 8.07 -6.89 -17.24
CA GLY A 182 8.51 -5.51 -17.28
C GLY A 182 7.72 -4.53 -16.41
N CYS A 183 6.85 -5.02 -15.51
CA CYS A 183 6.11 -4.18 -14.56
C CYS A 183 7.04 -3.40 -13.63
N LEU A 184 6.65 -2.18 -13.24
CA LEU A 184 7.37 -1.34 -12.29
C LEU A 184 7.70 -2.10 -11.00
N GLU A 185 6.73 -2.82 -10.44
CA GLU A 185 6.86 -3.64 -9.23
C GLU A 185 8.04 -4.61 -9.28
N ALA A 186 8.27 -5.27 -10.43
CA ALA A 186 9.33 -6.26 -10.58
C ALA A 186 10.75 -5.69 -10.41
N TYR A 187 10.88 -4.36 -10.39
CA TYR A 187 12.15 -3.64 -10.22
C TYR A 187 12.22 -2.85 -8.92
N THR A 188 11.07 -2.33 -8.44
CA THR A 188 11.06 -1.26 -7.44
C THR A 188 10.35 -1.63 -6.13
N SER A 189 9.78 -2.81 -6.02
CA SER A 189 9.33 -3.36 -4.75
C SER A 189 10.51 -3.87 -3.90
N ALA A 190 10.27 -4.20 -2.64
CA ALA A 190 11.28 -4.83 -1.79
C ALA A 190 11.82 -6.13 -2.41
N THR A 191 10.94 -6.95 -3.02
CA THR A 191 11.35 -8.15 -3.77
C THR A 191 12.12 -7.80 -5.02
N GLY A 192 11.79 -6.70 -5.70
CA GLY A 192 12.51 -6.17 -6.87
C GLY A 192 13.92 -5.71 -6.53
N VAL A 193 14.11 -5.02 -5.40
CA VAL A 193 15.45 -4.60 -4.88
C VAL A 193 16.31 -5.82 -4.57
N ALA A 194 15.74 -6.80 -3.83
CA ALA A 194 16.45 -8.05 -3.52
C ALA A 194 16.85 -8.82 -4.80
N ARG A 195 15.95 -8.86 -5.78
CA ARG A 195 16.26 -9.46 -7.10
C ARG A 195 17.37 -8.72 -7.84
N THR A 196 17.37 -7.39 -7.82
CA THR A 196 18.44 -6.58 -8.42
C THR A 196 19.79 -6.90 -7.77
N ALA A 197 19.83 -7.05 -6.45
CA ALA A 197 21.04 -7.42 -5.72
C ALA A 197 21.58 -8.79 -6.19
N ARG A 198 20.72 -9.79 -6.27
CA ARG A 198 21.09 -11.13 -6.74
C ARG A 198 21.63 -11.10 -8.17
N GLU A 199 20.94 -10.45 -9.09
CA GLU A 199 21.35 -10.30 -10.49
C GLU A 199 22.70 -9.59 -10.61
N PHE A 200 22.94 -8.51 -9.84
CA PHE A 200 24.20 -7.79 -9.87
C PHE A 200 25.35 -8.64 -9.32
N LEU A 201 25.14 -9.37 -8.22
CA LEU A 201 26.14 -10.25 -7.62
C LEU A 201 26.49 -11.44 -8.52
N GLU A 202 25.54 -11.95 -9.31
CA GLU A 202 25.76 -13.05 -10.26
C GLU A 202 26.47 -12.57 -11.54
N LEU A 203 26.15 -11.38 -12.02
CA LEU A 203 26.66 -10.87 -13.31
C LEU A 203 27.94 -10.06 -13.18
N ARG A 204 28.32 -9.62 -11.99
CA ARG A 204 29.40 -8.68 -11.73
C ARG A 204 30.32 -9.20 -10.63
N ASN A 205 31.59 -8.74 -10.67
CA ASN A 205 32.61 -9.10 -9.68
C ASN A 205 32.91 -7.98 -8.69
N ASP A 206 32.03 -6.98 -8.55
CA ASP A 206 32.24 -5.88 -7.61
C ASP A 206 32.38 -6.41 -6.17
N GLU A 207 33.24 -5.76 -5.40
CA GLU A 207 33.33 -6.00 -3.96
C GLU A 207 32.00 -5.58 -3.29
N SER A 208 31.46 -6.43 -2.47
CA SER A 208 30.24 -6.14 -1.70
C SER A 208 30.15 -7.04 -0.46
N THR A 209 29.71 -6.47 0.64
CA THR A 209 29.42 -7.21 1.87
C THR A 209 28.28 -8.20 1.69
N LEU A 210 27.38 -7.97 0.73
CA LEU A 210 26.30 -8.90 0.37
C LEU A 210 26.80 -10.27 -0.09
N ARG A 211 28.06 -10.38 -0.58
CA ARG A 211 28.66 -11.68 -0.97
C ARG A 211 28.89 -12.62 0.20
N GLN A 212 28.83 -12.12 1.42
CA GLN A 212 28.95 -12.94 2.64
C GLN A 212 27.64 -13.67 2.99
N LEU A 213 26.54 -13.26 2.35
CA LEU A 213 25.21 -13.87 2.56
C LEU A 213 24.90 -14.91 1.48
N PRO A 214 24.05 -15.92 1.77
CA PRO A 214 23.52 -16.80 0.75
C PRO A 214 22.72 -15.95 -0.26
N ILE A 215 23.13 -15.98 -1.54
CA ILE A 215 22.55 -15.08 -2.57
C ILE A 215 21.02 -15.16 -2.63
N GLN A 216 20.45 -16.34 -2.50
CA GLN A 216 18.99 -16.53 -2.60
C GLN A 216 18.21 -16.01 -1.39
N GLU A 217 18.88 -15.76 -0.26
CA GLU A 217 18.29 -15.27 0.98
C GLU A 217 18.38 -13.74 1.14
N ILE A 218 19.15 -13.06 0.26
CA ILE A 218 19.30 -11.61 0.31
C ILE A 218 17.94 -10.93 0.20
N THR A 219 17.66 -10.07 1.16
CA THR A 219 16.46 -9.25 1.27
C THR A 219 16.75 -7.77 0.93
N SER A 220 15.72 -6.98 0.71
CA SER A 220 15.89 -5.51 0.55
C SER A 220 16.45 -4.84 1.82
N LYS A 221 16.21 -5.45 2.99
CA LYS A 221 16.78 -4.97 4.24
C LYS A 221 18.29 -5.16 4.28
N ASP A 222 18.80 -6.30 3.84
CA ASP A 222 20.25 -6.56 3.76
C ASP A 222 20.92 -5.58 2.80
N VAL A 223 20.29 -5.28 1.66
CA VAL A 223 20.78 -4.26 0.71
C VAL A 223 20.81 -2.87 1.37
N TYR A 224 19.77 -2.52 2.15
CA TYR A 224 19.75 -1.25 2.88
C TYR A 224 20.85 -1.18 3.93
N ASP A 225 21.00 -2.19 4.76
CA ASP A 225 22.00 -2.23 5.84
C ASP A 225 23.42 -2.14 5.27
N ALA A 226 23.68 -2.83 4.15
CA ALA A 226 24.95 -2.74 3.42
C ALA A 226 25.18 -1.34 2.83
N ALA A 227 24.17 -0.74 2.19
CA ALA A 227 24.27 0.60 1.60
C ALA A 227 24.59 1.68 2.64
N VAL A 228 23.93 1.62 3.81
CA VAL A 228 24.20 2.52 4.95
C VAL A 228 25.61 2.33 5.49
N SER A 229 26.13 1.10 5.46
CA SER A 229 27.48 0.77 5.88
C SER A 229 28.56 1.14 4.85
N GLY A 230 28.17 1.74 3.70
CA GLY A 230 29.09 2.24 2.69
C GLY A 230 29.37 1.27 1.53
N ASP A 231 28.65 0.16 1.43
CA ASP A 231 28.74 -0.79 0.31
C ASP A 231 28.28 -0.13 -0.99
N LYS A 232 29.21 0.02 -1.94
CA LYS A 232 28.98 0.77 -3.18
C LYS A 232 27.98 0.07 -4.09
N LEU A 233 28.03 -1.26 -4.18
CA LEU A 233 27.08 -2.04 -4.99
C LEU A 233 25.66 -1.84 -4.47
N SER A 234 25.48 -1.89 -3.17
CA SER A 234 24.18 -1.68 -2.52
C SER A 234 23.66 -0.26 -2.73
N GLN A 235 24.53 0.75 -2.68
CA GLN A 235 24.18 2.13 -3.02
C GLN A 235 23.73 2.25 -4.48
N GLU A 236 24.44 1.61 -5.41
CA GLU A 236 24.07 1.57 -6.83
C GLU A 236 22.73 0.89 -7.07
N ILE A 237 22.36 -0.13 -6.29
CA ILE A 237 21.05 -0.78 -6.37
C ILE A 237 19.95 0.21 -6.00
N PHE A 238 20.14 1.05 -4.98
CA PHE A 238 19.21 2.11 -4.63
C PHE A 238 19.11 3.18 -5.72
N GLU A 239 20.23 3.58 -6.33
CA GLU A 239 20.24 4.49 -7.48
C GLU A 239 19.45 3.90 -8.65
N TYR A 240 19.68 2.65 -8.99
CA TYR A 240 18.97 1.95 -10.06
C TYR A 240 17.48 1.90 -9.80
N THR A 241 17.08 1.52 -8.58
CA THR A 241 15.68 1.44 -8.15
C THR A 241 14.99 2.80 -8.19
N GLY A 242 15.65 3.82 -7.61
CA GLY A 242 15.12 5.18 -7.56
C GLY A 242 15.02 5.82 -8.94
N THR A 243 15.99 5.53 -9.83
CA THR A 243 15.93 6.02 -11.22
C THR A 243 14.68 5.49 -11.93
N ILE A 244 14.40 4.19 -11.82
CA ILE A 244 13.21 3.59 -12.46
C ILE A 244 11.91 4.16 -11.87
N LEU A 245 11.85 4.36 -10.54
CA LEU A 245 10.70 5.02 -9.91
C LEU A 245 10.52 6.45 -10.42
N GLY A 246 11.60 7.23 -10.48
CA GLY A 246 11.53 8.61 -10.93
C GLY A 246 11.11 8.76 -12.40
N GLU A 247 11.59 7.87 -13.29
CA GLU A 247 11.12 7.78 -14.67
C GLU A 247 9.61 7.53 -14.73
N ALA A 248 9.14 6.52 -14.01
CA ALA A 248 7.72 6.18 -13.95
C ALA A 248 6.86 7.32 -13.34
N PHE A 249 7.38 7.98 -12.31
CA PHE A 249 6.65 9.10 -11.68
C PHE A 249 6.51 10.29 -12.63
N ALA A 250 7.48 10.54 -13.50
CA ALA A 250 7.35 11.58 -14.53
C ALA A 250 6.20 11.25 -15.51
N ASP A 251 6.01 9.98 -15.86
CA ASP A 251 4.88 9.53 -16.69
C ASP A 251 3.54 9.68 -15.93
N PHE A 252 3.48 9.33 -14.66
CA PHE A 252 2.28 9.47 -13.82
C PHE A 252 1.88 10.93 -13.65
N ILE A 253 2.89 11.82 -13.51
CA ILE A 253 2.68 13.27 -13.43
C ILE A 253 2.13 13.80 -14.75
N ALA A 254 2.66 13.36 -15.88
CA ALA A 254 2.14 13.75 -17.19
C ALA A 254 0.68 13.31 -17.40
N PHE A 255 0.29 12.17 -16.82
CA PHE A 255 -1.07 11.64 -16.90
C PHE A 255 -2.08 12.37 -16.03
N SER A 256 -1.75 12.67 -14.75
CA SER A 256 -2.73 13.13 -13.75
C SER A 256 -2.45 14.52 -13.16
N SER A 257 -1.28 15.11 -13.43
CA SER A 257 -0.89 16.44 -12.92
C SER A 257 -1.08 16.61 -11.41
N PRO A 258 -0.56 15.72 -10.55
CA PRO A 258 -0.78 15.79 -9.13
C PRO A 258 0.03 16.93 -8.50
N LYS A 259 -0.44 17.43 -7.35
CA LYS A 259 0.32 18.39 -6.53
C LYS A 259 1.49 17.72 -5.80
N MET A 260 1.33 16.42 -5.46
CA MET A 260 2.35 15.64 -4.78
C MET A 260 2.24 14.14 -5.08
N ILE A 261 3.37 13.46 -4.88
CA ILE A 261 3.43 12.00 -4.76
C ILE A 261 3.84 11.69 -3.33
N VAL A 262 3.06 10.84 -2.65
CA VAL A 262 3.30 10.39 -1.27
C VAL A 262 3.86 8.97 -1.32
N LEU A 263 5.01 8.73 -0.69
CA LEU A 263 5.60 7.40 -0.57
C LEU A 263 5.37 6.82 0.82
N PHE A 264 4.97 5.56 0.87
CA PHE A 264 4.76 4.78 2.10
C PHE A 264 5.38 3.40 1.99
N GLY A 265 5.64 2.77 3.14
CA GLY A 265 6.12 1.38 3.23
C GLY A 265 7.59 1.26 3.57
N GLY A 266 8.02 0.00 3.74
CA GLY A 266 9.35 -0.29 4.27
C GLY A 266 10.51 0.26 3.44
N LEU A 267 10.40 0.20 2.11
CA LEU A 267 11.44 0.72 1.22
C LEU A 267 11.51 2.26 1.24
N ALA A 268 10.39 2.94 1.44
CA ALA A 268 10.35 4.41 1.57
C ALA A 268 11.15 4.90 2.79
N LYS A 269 11.25 4.08 3.85
CA LYS A 269 12.07 4.37 5.05
C LYS A 269 13.56 4.43 4.80
N SER A 270 14.04 4.02 3.62
CA SER A 270 15.45 4.16 3.24
C SER A 270 15.89 5.65 3.11
N GLY A 271 14.94 6.59 3.27
CA GLY A 271 15.22 8.02 3.29
C GLY A 271 15.90 8.51 2.01
N GLU A 272 16.94 9.31 2.13
CA GLU A 272 17.61 9.90 0.96
C GLU A 272 18.30 8.85 0.06
N LEU A 273 18.57 7.63 0.53
CA LEU A 273 19.07 6.57 -0.36
C LEU A 273 18.12 6.29 -1.53
N ILE A 274 16.82 6.33 -1.28
CA ILE A 274 15.81 6.12 -2.33
C ILE A 274 15.21 7.44 -2.82
N MET A 275 14.97 8.42 -1.94
CA MET A 275 14.29 9.67 -2.27
C MET A 275 15.09 10.53 -3.24
N ARG A 276 16.43 10.63 -3.06
CA ARG A 276 17.30 11.43 -3.91
C ARG A 276 17.28 10.94 -5.37
N PRO A 277 17.60 9.67 -5.68
CA PRO A 277 17.58 9.20 -7.05
C PRO A 277 16.18 9.25 -7.69
N ILE A 278 15.09 9.04 -6.93
CA ILE A 278 13.74 9.24 -7.44
C ILE A 278 13.54 10.69 -7.88
N ARG A 279 13.89 11.65 -7.02
CA ARG A 279 13.70 13.09 -7.29
C ARG A 279 14.51 13.54 -8.50
N GLU A 280 15.78 13.14 -8.57
CA GLU A 280 16.68 13.48 -9.69
C GLU A 280 16.17 12.92 -11.01
N ALA A 281 15.79 11.64 -11.05
CA ALA A 281 15.28 11.01 -12.26
C ALA A 281 13.90 11.57 -12.65
N MET A 282 13.02 11.82 -11.69
CA MET A 282 11.72 12.45 -11.92
C MET A 282 11.89 13.83 -12.55
N GLU A 283 12.64 14.73 -11.93
CA GLU A 283 12.85 16.09 -12.42
C GLU A 283 13.53 16.10 -13.82
N LYS A 284 14.46 15.19 -14.08
CA LYS A 284 15.10 15.04 -15.39
C LYS A 284 14.12 14.69 -16.49
N ASN A 285 13.11 13.87 -16.20
CA ASN A 285 12.17 13.33 -17.18
C ASN A 285 10.85 14.11 -17.26
N LEU A 286 10.61 15.07 -16.34
CA LEU A 286 9.41 15.90 -16.37
C LEU A 286 9.35 16.82 -17.61
N LEU A 287 8.15 16.98 -18.17
CA LEU A 287 7.86 18.07 -19.09
C LEU A 287 8.14 19.42 -18.41
N ALA A 288 8.59 20.40 -19.16
CA ALA A 288 8.95 21.73 -18.64
C ALA A 288 7.82 22.39 -17.80
N ILE A 289 6.56 22.12 -18.13
CA ILE A 289 5.38 22.65 -17.43
C ILE A 289 5.23 22.12 -16.00
N TYR A 290 5.85 20.97 -15.65
CA TYR A 290 5.76 20.32 -14.34
C TYR A 290 7.00 20.51 -13.46
N LYS A 291 8.13 20.94 -14.04
CA LYS A 291 9.40 21.06 -13.30
C LYS A 291 9.27 21.95 -12.07
N GLY A 292 9.73 21.45 -10.94
CA GLY A 292 9.72 22.13 -9.65
C GLY A 292 8.33 22.33 -9.04
N LYS A 293 7.26 21.74 -9.59
CA LYS A 293 5.88 21.93 -9.12
C LYS A 293 5.34 20.78 -8.30
N VAL A 294 5.77 19.55 -8.56
CA VAL A 294 5.27 18.34 -7.89
C VAL A 294 6.17 17.99 -6.72
N LYS A 295 5.59 17.85 -5.54
CA LYS A 295 6.32 17.46 -4.33
C LYS A 295 6.40 15.94 -4.22
N LEU A 296 7.59 15.45 -3.91
CA LEU A 296 7.81 14.06 -3.49
C LEU A 296 7.98 14.05 -1.97
N VAL A 297 7.10 13.38 -1.25
CA VAL A 297 7.06 13.37 0.22
C VAL A 297 6.91 11.96 0.78
N LEU A 298 7.37 11.75 2.01
CA LEU A 298 7.11 10.53 2.75
C LEU A 298 5.80 10.67 3.52
N SER A 299 5.09 9.56 3.68
CA SER A 299 3.97 9.46 4.61
C SER A 299 4.39 9.78 6.04
N GLU A 300 3.55 10.51 6.76
CA GLU A 300 3.72 10.79 8.19
C GLU A 300 2.90 9.84 9.08
N LEU A 301 2.08 8.97 8.50
CA LEU A 301 1.35 7.96 9.26
C LEU A 301 2.32 6.92 9.83
N LYS A 302 2.14 6.57 11.10
CA LYS A 302 2.90 5.48 11.72
C LYS A 302 2.53 4.17 11.02
N GLU A 303 3.53 3.39 10.63
CA GLU A 303 3.32 2.14 9.88
C GLU A 303 2.43 1.14 10.62
N SER A 304 2.57 1.04 11.96
CA SER A 304 1.71 0.20 12.80
C SER A 304 0.24 0.56 12.71
N ASP A 305 -0.06 1.82 12.46
CA ASP A 305 -1.40 2.39 12.56
C ASP A 305 -1.99 2.70 11.18
N ALA A 306 -1.12 2.89 10.17
CA ALA A 306 -1.49 3.40 8.84
C ALA A 306 -2.54 2.52 8.14
N ALA A 307 -2.43 1.21 8.25
CA ALA A 307 -3.38 0.28 7.64
C ALA A 307 -4.78 0.40 8.27
N VAL A 308 -4.86 0.43 9.61
CA VAL A 308 -6.10 0.64 10.35
C VAL A 308 -6.67 2.03 10.09
N LEU A 309 -5.82 3.07 10.10
CA LEU A 309 -6.25 4.44 9.80
C LEU A 309 -6.76 4.58 8.37
N GLY A 310 -6.06 4.00 7.41
CA GLY A 310 -6.47 3.98 6.01
C GLY A 310 -7.85 3.35 5.82
N ALA A 311 -8.03 2.16 6.36
CA ALA A 311 -9.31 1.47 6.34
C ALA A 311 -10.39 2.24 7.11
N SER A 312 -10.08 2.81 8.29
CA SER A 312 -11.06 3.55 9.10
C SER A 312 -11.63 4.78 8.40
N ALA A 313 -10.81 5.44 7.57
CA ALA A 313 -11.24 6.59 6.80
C ALA A 313 -12.42 6.26 5.86
N LEU A 314 -12.45 5.05 5.28
CA LEU A 314 -13.61 4.54 4.52
C LEU A 314 -14.87 4.36 5.38
N GLY A 315 -14.71 4.06 6.67
CA GLY A 315 -15.83 3.91 7.59
C GLY A 315 -16.66 5.20 7.74
N TRP A 316 -16.02 6.36 7.61
CA TRP A 316 -16.72 7.66 7.59
C TRP A 316 -17.49 7.90 6.29
N GLU A 317 -17.03 7.37 5.16
CA GLU A 317 -17.76 7.45 3.88
C GLU A 317 -19.00 6.55 3.86
N ALA A 318 -18.97 5.46 4.62
CA ALA A 318 -20.06 4.51 4.71
C ALA A 318 -21.23 5.01 5.57
N SER A 319 -20.97 5.97 6.48
CA SER A 319 -21.87 6.44 7.54
C SER A 319 -22.94 7.44 7.09
#